data_24ac43afc876300d8d91b19b552a3d44
#
_entry.id   24ac43afc876300d8d91b19b552a3d44
#
_cell.length_a   1.000
_cell.length_b   1.000
_cell.length_c   1.000
_cell.angle_alpha   90.00
_cell.angle_beta   90.00
_cell.angle_gamma   90.00
#
_symmetry.space_group_name_H-M   'P 1'
#
loop_
_entity.id
_entity.type
_entity.pdbx_description
1 polymer ?
#
loop_
_entity_poly.entity_id
_entity_poly.type
_entity_poly.pdbx_seq_one_letter_code
_entity_poly.pdbx_strand_id
1 'polypeptide(L)' 'MTLLVAPVRIDDTNIKRLRGKEVSLVKVAWSRGGVEEHTWELESEMQTDYPHLFSGN' A
#
# COMPACT_ATOMS: atom_id res chain seq x y z
N MET A 1 23.29 -6.70 -1.12
CA MET A 1 22.47 -7.04 0.05
C MET A 1 21.06 -6.50 -0.06
N THR A 2 20.11 -7.33 0.24
CA THR A 2 18.71 -6.95 0.12
C THR A 2 18.17 -6.51 1.47
N LEU A 3 17.60 -5.31 1.52
CA LEU A 3 16.91 -4.85 2.71
C LEU A 3 15.50 -5.42 2.68
N LEU A 4 15.12 -6.06 3.76
CA LEU A 4 13.78 -6.59 3.89
C LEU A 4 12.85 -5.45 4.31
N VAL A 5 11.95 -5.11 3.41
CA VAL A 5 10.92 -4.12 3.66
C VAL A 5 9.60 -4.82 3.47
N ALA A 6 8.76 -4.77 4.49
CA ALA A 6 7.48 -5.46 4.44
C ALA A 6 6.37 -4.48 4.79
N PRO A 7 5.21 -4.61 4.14
CA PRO A 7 4.07 -3.78 4.49
C PRO A 7 3.46 -4.28 5.79
N VAL A 8 3.14 -3.35 6.67
CA VAL A 8 2.57 -3.67 7.96
C VAL A 8 1.05 -3.60 7.89
N ARG A 9 0.55 -2.54 7.28
CA ARG A 9 -0.90 -2.32 7.22
C ARG A 9 -1.21 -1.21 6.23
N ILE A 10 -2.50 -1.09 5.93
CA ILE A 10 -3.03 0.01 5.14
C ILE A 10 -3.60 1.03 6.11
N ASP A 11 -3.11 2.26 6.06
CA ASP A 11 -3.51 3.30 7.00
C ASP A 11 -4.59 4.21 6.44
N ASP A 12 -4.68 4.34 5.12
CA ASP A 12 -5.65 5.25 4.52
C ASP A 12 -5.90 4.84 3.08
N THR A 13 -6.98 5.33 2.53
CA THR A 13 -7.31 5.12 1.13
C THR A 13 -7.72 6.44 0.51
N ASN A 14 -7.53 6.54 -0.80
CA ASN A 14 -7.91 7.73 -1.52
C ASN A 14 -8.25 7.35 -2.95
N ILE A 15 -9.17 8.07 -3.56
CA ILE A 15 -9.52 7.86 -4.94
C ILE A 15 -9.24 9.16 -5.68
N LYS A 16 -8.44 9.07 -6.72
CA LYS A 16 -8.13 10.21 -7.58
C LYS A 16 -8.75 10.01 -8.94
N ARG A 17 -9.33 11.08 -9.45
CA ARG A 17 -9.90 11.06 -10.79
C ARG A 17 -8.98 11.81 -11.73
N LEU A 18 -8.46 11.08 -12.70
CA LEU A 18 -7.55 11.63 -13.68
C LEU A 18 -8.12 11.35 -15.07
N ARG A 19 -8.42 12.41 -15.81
CA ARG A 19 -8.87 12.31 -17.20
C ARG A 19 -10.02 11.32 -17.38
N GLY A 20 -11.00 11.39 -16.49
CA GLY A 20 -12.16 10.50 -16.56
C GLY A 20 -11.93 9.11 -16.02
N LYS A 21 -10.76 8.84 -15.50
CA LYS A 21 -10.45 7.57 -14.85
C LYS A 21 -10.38 7.75 -13.34
N GLU A 22 -10.83 6.74 -12.63
CA GLU A 22 -10.66 6.71 -11.19
C GLU A 22 -9.52 5.78 -10.84
N VAL A 23 -8.62 6.27 -10.00
CA VAL A 23 -7.46 5.49 -9.54
C VAL A 23 -7.55 5.40 -8.04
N SER A 24 -7.55 4.17 -7.54
CA SER A 24 -7.60 3.93 -6.10
C SER A 24 -6.19 3.81 -5.55
N LEU A 25 -5.90 4.59 -4.53
CA LEU A 25 -4.59 4.60 -3.87
C LEU A 25 -4.76 4.21 -2.42
N VAL A 26 -3.74 3.58 -1.88
CA VAL A 26 -3.71 3.21 -0.47
C VAL A 26 -2.44 3.75 0.15
N LYS A 27 -2.57 4.20 1.38
CA LYS A 27 -1.41 4.62 2.17
C LYS A 27 -0.90 3.43 2.95
N VAL A 28 0.29 2.99 2.60
CA VAL A 28 0.85 1.76 3.14
C VAL A 28 1.91 2.12 4.16
N ALA A 29 1.82 1.49 5.32
CA ALA A 29 2.86 1.58 6.34
C ALA A 29 3.85 0.45 6.11
N TRP A 30 5.10 0.79 5.94
CA TRP A 30 6.18 -0.17 5.72
C TRP A 30 7.07 -0.19 6.94
N SER A 31 7.53 -1.36 7.31
CA SER A 31 8.50 -1.50 8.38
C SER A 31 9.87 -1.76 7.78
N ARG A 32 10.83 -0.97 8.20
CA ARG A 32 12.18 -1.08 7.70
C ARG A 32 13.14 -0.79 8.86
N GLY A 33 13.83 -1.83 9.33
CA GLY A 33 14.78 -1.65 10.40
C GLY A 33 14.20 -1.06 11.66
N GLY A 34 12.94 -1.40 11.98
CA GLY A 34 12.28 -0.88 13.16
C GLY A 34 11.64 0.49 12.99
N VAL A 35 11.71 1.05 11.80
CA VAL A 35 11.13 2.35 11.50
C VAL A 35 9.96 2.16 10.54
N GLU A 36 8.86 2.83 10.81
CA GLU A 36 7.72 2.81 9.90
C GLU A 36 7.79 3.98 8.96
N GLU A 37 7.62 3.69 7.68
CA GLU A 37 7.52 4.70 6.63
C GLU A 37 6.21 4.51 5.89
N HIS A 38 5.68 5.59 5.35
CA HIS A 38 4.39 5.54 4.66
C HIS A 38 4.56 6.00 3.23
N THR A 39 3.95 5.27 2.31
CA THR A 39 3.91 5.65 0.90
C THR A 39 2.51 5.44 0.36
N TRP A 40 2.17 6.20 -0.68
CA TRP A 40 0.93 5.99 -1.41
C TRP A 40 1.20 5.09 -2.59
N GLU A 41 0.43 4.01 -2.68
CA GLU A 41 0.61 3.00 -3.71
C GLU A 41 -0.71 2.73 -4.40
N LEU A 42 -0.62 2.18 -5.62
CA LEU A 42 -1.83 1.76 -6.32
C LEU A 42 -2.44 0.56 -5.59
N GLU A 43 -3.74 0.66 -5.32
CA GLU A 43 -4.42 -0.40 -4.61
C GLU A 43 -4.33 -1.72 -5.37
N SER A 44 -4.50 -1.66 -6.70
CA SER A 44 -4.47 -2.88 -7.51
C SER A 44 -3.12 -3.58 -7.42
N GLU A 45 -2.03 -2.82 -7.39
CA GLU A 45 -0.71 -3.42 -7.28
C GLU A 45 -0.48 -4.01 -5.90
N MET A 46 -0.94 -3.33 -4.87
CA MET A 46 -0.79 -3.84 -3.52
C MET A 46 -1.63 -5.09 -3.31
N GLN A 47 -2.81 -5.16 -3.92
CA GLN A 47 -3.63 -6.36 -3.83
C GLN A 47 -2.98 -7.55 -4.51
N THR A 48 -2.27 -7.31 -5.60
CA THR A 48 -1.57 -8.36 -6.32
C THR A 48 -0.38 -8.86 -5.53
N ASP A 49 0.40 -7.96 -4.97
CA ASP A 49 1.64 -8.30 -4.30
C ASP A 49 1.44 -8.72 -2.85
N TYR A 50 0.47 -8.12 -2.18
CA TYR A 50 0.25 -8.35 -0.75
C TYR A 50 -1.24 -8.51 -0.47
N PRO A 51 -1.86 -9.56 -1.02
CA PRO A 51 -3.31 -9.71 -0.86
C PRO A 51 -3.75 -9.87 0.59
N HIS A 52 -2.86 -10.32 1.46
CA HIS A 52 -3.22 -10.52 2.86
C HIS A 52 -3.58 -9.22 3.57
N LEU A 53 -3.13 -8.08 3.05
CA LEU A 53 -3.48 -6.79 3.64
C LEU A 53 -4.93 -6.41 3.39
N PHE A 54 -5.57 -7.07 2.44
CA PHE A 54 -6.93 -6.73 2.02
C PHE A 54 -7.93 -7.83 2.33
N SER A 55 -7.49 -8.96 2.85
CA SER A 55 -8.38 -10.10 3.01
C SER A 55 -9.37 -9.91 4.15
N GLY A 56 -9.12 -9.00 5.05
CA GLY A 56 -10.09 -8.68 6.07
C GLY A 56 -10.23 -9.70 7.19
N ASN A 57 -9.47 -10.74 7.13
CA ASN A 57 -9.51 -11.76 8.17
C ASN A 57 -8.14 -12.18 8.54
#